data_876a9c5899dd1762602d99e1004b1b50
#
_entry.id   876a9c5899dd1762602d99e1004b1b50
#
_cell.length_a   1.000
_cell.length_b   1.000
_cell.length_c   1.000
_cell.angle_alpha   90.00
_cell.angle_beta   90.00
_cell.angle_gamma   90.00
#
_symmetry.space_group_name_H-M   'P 1'
#
loop_
_entity.id
_entity.type
_entity.pdbx_description
1 polymer ?
#
loop_
_entity_poly.entity_id
_entity_poly.type
_entity_poly.pdbx_seq_one_letter_code
_entity_poly.pdbx_strand_id
1 'polypeptide(L)'
;MEKLNTHKRVAGIKQTRNAILSGKAESVYVAADAQPFAVAQILELCRETGISPVTEYSAHDIGRACGIDVPCAAAAVYSAEN
;
A
#
# COMPACT_ATOMS: atom_id res chain seq x y z
N MET A 1 0.71 -9.26 7.48
CA MET A 1 1.23 -8.78 6.19
C MET A 1 1.79 -9.88 5.30
N GLU A 2 1.18 -11.03 5.40
CA GLU A 2 1.64 -12.16 4.61
C GLU A 2 1.63 -11.91 3.12
N LYS A 3 0.60 -11.22 2.63
CA LYS A 3 0.49 -10.99 1.20
C LYS A 3 1.60 -10.11 0.66
N LEU A 4 2.10 -9.18 1.47
CA LEU A 4 3.21 -8.34 1.04
C LEU A 4 4.49 -9.13 0.85
N ASN A 5 4.63 -10.26 1.54
CA ASN A 5 5.82 -11.10 1.42
C ASN A 5 5.75 -12.07 0.24
N THR A 6 4.57 -12.48 -0.14
CA THR A 6 4.41 -13.61 -1.04
C THR A 6 3.72 -13.29 -2.35
N HIS A 7 3.08 -12.13 -2.46
CA HIS A 7 2.33 -11.75 -3.64
C HIS A 7 3.03 -10.65 -4.41
N LYS A 8 2.64 -10.51 -5.68
CA LYS A 8 3.12 -9.40 -6.48
C LYS A 8 2.70 -8.09 -5.83
N ARG A 9 3.64 -7.17 -5.69
CA ARG A 9 3.39 -5.95 -4.93
C ARG A 9 4.17 -4.78 -5.49
N VAL A 10 3.76 -3.58 -5.08
CA VAL A 10 4.53 -2.38 -5.32
C VAL A 10 4.66 -1.62 -4.02
N ALA A 11 5.74 -0.88 -3.86
CA ALA A 11 6.02 -0.09 -2.68
C ALA A 11 6.17 1.36 -3.08
N GLY A 12 5.64 2.26 -2.24
CA GLY A 12 5.76 3.68 -2.48
C GLY A 12 4.40 4.30 -2.76
N ILE A 13 4.30 5.61 -2.49
CA ILE A 13 3.04 6.33 -2.62
C ILE A 13 2.60 6.39 -4.09
N LYS A 14 3.52 6.76 -4.97
CA LYS A 14 3.19 6.89 -6.37
C LYS A 14 2.79 5.55 -6.98
N GLN A 15 3.53 4.51 -6.65
CA GLN A 15 3.27 3.18 -7.17
C GLN A 15 1.94 2.65 -6.64
N THR A 16 1.66 2.89 -5.36
CA THR A 16 0.39 2.47 -4.77
C THR A 16 -0.77 3.19 -5.43
N ARG A 17 -0.63 4.50 -5.64
CA ARG A 17 -1.66 5.28 -6.32
C ARG A 17 -1.95 4.73 -7.71
N ASN A 18 -0.90 4.44 -8.46
CA ASN A 18 -1.08 3.92 -9.80
C ASN A 18 -1.75 2.55 -9.81
N ALA A 19 -1.44 1.71 -8.84
CA ALA A 19 -2.07 0.40 -8.74
C ALA A 19 -3.56 0.53 -8.47
N ILE A 20 -3.95 1.47 -7.59
CA ILE A 20 -5.36 1.70 -7.31
C ILE A 20 -6.08 2.22 -8.56
N LEU A 21 -5.48 3.21 -9.22
CA LEU A 21 -6.11 3.83 -10.38
C LEU A 21 -6.27 2.86 -11.53
N SER A 22 -5.37 1.91 -11.67
CA SER A 22 -5.46 0.93 -12.76
C SER A 22 -6.36 -0.24 -12.42
N GLY A 23 -6.92 -0.26 -11.21
CA GLY A 23 -7.81 -1.35 -10.81
C GLY A 23 -7.13 -2.65 -10.48
N LYS A 24 -5.81 -2.64 -10.30
CA LYS A 24 -5.05 -3.86 -10.06
C LYS A 24 -4.76 -4.12 -8.59
N ALA A 25 -5.04 -3.16 -7.71
CA ALA A 25 -4.74 -3.31 -6.29
C ALA A 25 -5.80 -4.17 -5.62
N GLU A 26 -5.38 -5.25 -5.01
CA GLU A 26 -6.24 -6.08 -4.20
C GLU A 26 -6.25 -5.59 -2.76
N SER A 27 -5.09 -5.23 -2.24
CA SER A 27 -4.95 -4.76 -0.87
C SER A 27 -4.03 -3.55 -0.88
N VAL A 28 -4.32 -2.60 0.02
CA VAL A 28 -3.52 -1.39 0.13
C VAL A 28 -3.11 -1.23 1.59
N TYR A 29 -1.84 -0.93 1.81
CA TYR A 29 -1.28 -0.70 3.14
C TYR A 29 -0.83 0.75 3.23
N VAL A 30 -1.20 1.42 4.31
CA VAL A 30 -0.81 2.80 4.58
C VAL A 30 -0.18 2.83 5.96
N ALA A 31 1.01 3.40 6.06
CA ALA A 31 1.75 3.41 7.31
C ALA A 31 1.01 4.23 8.37
N ALA A 32 0.93 3.68 9.59
CA ALA A 32 0.26 4.35 10.69
C ALA A 32 0.99 5.62 11.09
N ASP A 33 2.31 5.65 10.88
CA ASP A 33 3.13 6.80 11.26
C ASP A 33 3.49 7.69 10.07
N ALA A 34 2.84 7.54 8.93
CA ALA A 34 3.10 8.40 7.79
C ALA A 34 2.48 9.77 8.01
N GLN A 35 3.07 10.78 7.39
CA GLN A 35 2.52 12.13 7.42
C GLN A 35 1.14 12.11 6.77
N PRO A 36 0.12 12.66 7.43
CA PRO A 36 -1.24 12.58 6.87
C PRO A 36 -1.36 13.15 5.46
N PHE A 37 -0.71 14.29 5.20
CA PHE A 37 -0.84 14.88 3.88
C PHE A 37 -0.16 14.03 2.79
N ALA A 38 0.83 13.25 3.17
CA ALA A 38 1.56 12.43 2.20
C ALA A 38 0.72 11.25 1.71
N VAL A 39 -0.18 10.75 2.53
CA VAL A 39 -1.01 9.59 2.17
C VAL A 39 -2.47 9.94 1.95
N ALA A 40 -2.81 11.24 2.01
CA ALA A 40 -4.20 11.66 1.91
C ALA A 40 -4.83 11.21 0.59
N GLN A 41 -4.10 11.33 -0.52
CA GLN A 41 -4.64 10.95 -1.81
C GLN A 41 -4.88 9.44 -1.89
N ILE A 42 -3.98 8.66 -1.29
CA ILE A 42 -4.15 7.20 -1.26
C ILE A 42 -5.41 6.83 -0.49
N LEU A 43 -5.62 7.46 0.67
CA LEU A 43 -6.81 7.18 1.47
C LEU A 43 -8.08 7.58 0.74
N GLU A 44 -8.03 8.70 0.03
CA GLU A 44 -9.17 9.16 -0.74
C GLU A 44 -9.49 8.18 -1.87
N LEU A 45 -8.48 7.71 -2.57
CA LEU A 45 -8.67 6.75 -3.65
C LEU A 45 -9.22 5.43 -3.13
N CYS A 46 -8.76 4.99 -1.97
CA CYS A 46 -9.28 3.77 -1.36
C CYS A 46 -10.76 3.92 -1.06
N ARG A 47 -11.15 5.08 -0.54
CA ARG A 47 -12.55 5.32 -0.23
C ARG A 47 -13.40 5.32 -1.49
N GLU A 48 -12.90 5.92 -2.56
CA GLU A 48 -13.65 6.01 -3.81
C GLU A 48 -13.78 4.67 -4.51
N THR A 49 -12.82 3.79 -4.33
CA THR A 49 -12.81 2.50 -5.01
C THR A 49 -13.30 1.36 -4.13
N GLY A 50 -13.66 1.65 -2.88
CA GLY A 50 -14.17 0.61 -1.99
C GLY A 50 -13.12 -0.27 -1.36
N ILE A 51 -11.85 0.14 -1.41
CA ILE A 51 -10.78 -0.60 -0.77
C ILE A 51 -10.61 -0.11 0.66
N SER A 52 -10.55 -1.04 1.61
CA SER A 52 -10.30 -0.71 3.01
C SER A 52 -8.80 -0.82 3.27
N PRO A 53 -8.10 0.30 3.45
CA PRO A 53 -6.65 0.23 3.64
C PRO A 53 -6.31 -0.36 5.00
N VAL A 54 -5.21 -1.11 5.05
CA VAL A 54 -4.67 -1.63 6.30
C VAL A 54 -3.76 -0.55 6.86
N THR A 55 -4.07 -0.05 8.06
CA THR A 55 -3.39 1.12 8.61
C THR A 55 -2.73 0.86 9.96
N GLU A 56 -2.51 -0.40 10.30
CA GLU A 56 -2.01 -0.72 11.63
C GLU A 56 -0.50 -0.94 11.71
N TYR A 57 0.21 -0.88 10.59
CA TYR A 57 1.65 -1.15 10.55
C TYR A 57 2.43 0.13 10.31
N SER A 58 3.64 0.18 10.86
CA SER A 58 4.52 1.33 10.66
C SER A 58 5.13 1.30 9.26
N ALA A 59 5.67 2.45 8.84
CA ALA A 59 6.37 2.53 7.56
C ALA A 59 7.55 1.56 7.53
N HIS A 60 8.24 1.41 8.64
CA HIS A 60 9.36 0.49 8.73
C HIS A 60 8.91 -0.96 8.51
N ASP A 61 7.80 -1.34 9.13
CA ASP A 61 7.29 -2.70 8.97
C ASP A 61 6.83 -2.98 7.54
N ILE A 62 6.19 -2.00 6.92
CA ILE A 62 5.74 -2.16 5.54
C ILE A 62 6.94 -2.31 4.61
N GLY A 63 7.97 -1.50 4.81
CA GLY A 63 9.17 -1.61 4.00
C GLY A 63 9.82 -2.96 4.13
N ARG A 64 9.94 -3.47 5.35
CA ARG A 64 10.53 -4.78 5.58
C ARG A 64 9.71 -5.88 4.92
N ALA A 65 8.40 -5.79 4.99
CA ALA A 65 7.54 -6.79 4.37
C ALA A 65 7.67 -6.77 2.84
N CYS A 66 7.99 -5.60 2.27
CA CYS A 66 8.21 -5.49 0.84
C CYS A 66 9.61 -5.88 0.42
N GLY A 67 10.48 -6.20 1.37
CA GLY A 67 11.84 -6.63 1.07
C GLY A 67 12.80 -5.51 0.78
N ILE A 68 12.48 -4.30 1.25
CA ILE A 68 13.37 -3.16 1.06
C ILE A 68 13.84 -2.66 2.42
N ASP A 69 14.98 -1.98 2.43
CA ASP A 69 15.61 -1.55 3.67
C ASP A 69 15.24 -0.13 4.07
N VAL A 70 14.21 0.43 3.47
CA VAL A 70 13.80 1.81 3.78
C VAL A 70 12.34 1.80 4.19
N PRO A 71 11.93 2.78 5.01
CA PRO A 71 10.51 2.90 5.38
C PRO A 71 9.65 3.16 4.15
N CYS A 72 8.44 2.65 4.17
CA CYS A 72 7.52 2.77 3.05
C CYS A 72 6.18 3.28 3.56
N ALA A 73 5.78 4.46 3.11
CA ALA A 73 4.55 5.08 3.59
C ALA A 73 3.30 4.37 3.07
N ALA A 74 3.38 3.69 1.93
CA ALA A 74 2.25 2.99 1.37
C ALA A 74 2.74 1.87 0.46
N ALA A 75 1.93 0.83 0.34
CA ALA A 75 2.23 -0.30 -0.53
C ALA A 75 0.91 -0.91 -1.01
N ALA A 76 0.96 -1.62 -2.12
CA ALA A 76 -0.21 -2.28 -2.65
C ALA A 76 0.16 -3.69 -3.09
N VAL A 77 -0.81 -4.59 -2.94
CA VAL A 77 -0.70 -5.97 -3.41
C VAL A 77 -1.61 -6.12 -4.61
N TYR A 78 -1.08 -6.67 -5.69
CA TYR A 78 -1.87 -6.89 -6.90
C TYR A 78 -2.78 -8.09 -6.75
N SER A 79 -3.85 -8.10 -7.54
CA SER A 79 -4.75 -9.24 -7.57
C SER A 79 -4.00 -10.48 -8.04
N ALA A 80 -4.33 -11.60 -7.38
CA ALA A 80 -3.55 -12.82 -7.58
C ALA A 80 -3.73 -13.43 -8.97
N GLU A 81 -4.81 -13.10 -9.64
CA GLU A 81 -5.09 -13.73 -10.92
C GLU A 81 -4.51 -12.99 -12.10
N ASN A 82 -3.59 -12.08 -11.87
CA ASN A 82 -2.92 -11.43 -12.99
C ASN A 82 -1.46 -11.80 -13.07
#